data_05d1bd7ca9ffe8c5b9caffe8c0e1b0f6
#
_entry.id   05d1bd7ca9ffe8c5b9caffe8c0e1b0f6
#
_cell.length_a   1.000
_cell.length_b   1.000
_cell.length_c   1.000
_cell.angle_alpha   90.00
_cell.angle_beta   90.00
_cell.angle_gamma   90.00
#
_symmetry.space_group_name_H-M   'P 1'
#
loop_
_entity.id
_entity.type
_entity.pdbx_description
1 polymer ?
#
loop_
_entity_poly.entity_id
_entity_poly.type
_entity_poly.pdbx_seq_one_letter_code
_entity_poly.pdbx_strand_id
1 'polypeptide(L)'
;ILSNPPFGTAKGGEASITRDDLTYKTSNKQLAFLQHIYRTLKPGGRAAVVLPDNVLFEAGQGTDIRRDLMDKCNLHTILRLPTGIFYAAGVKTNVLFFTKGTEKNPKQEEGCTQNVWVYDLRTNMPSFGKRTPFGAQHLKPFEEAYGDDPNGNSPRAENVEGIGELSRFRVFSREQIRERGDSLDISWLKDADSLDAADLPAPEVLAGEAMAELTEALHELEELMKALGAGDEVAAQKQLMAQVMGLAVVEGNGDE
;
A
#
# COMPACT_ATOMS: atom_id res chain seq x y z
N ILE A 1 -1.98 12.07 16.43
CA ILE A 1 -3.07 11.59 15.57
C ILE A 1 -2.85 10.12 15.30
N LEU A 2 -3.89 9.30 15.52
CA LEU A 2 -3.98 7.93 15.01
C LEU A 2 -5.08 7.90 13.97
N SER A 3 -4.80 7.40 12.76
CA SER A 3 -5.77 7.45 11.67
C SER A 3 -5.71 6.22 10.75
N ASN A 4 -6.88 5.75 10.37
CA ASN A 4 -7.07 4.81 9.27
C ASN A 4 -8.03 5.48 8.27
N PRO A 5 -7.49 6.29 7.33
CA PRO A 5 -8.31 7.02 6.37
C PRO A 5 -9.08 6.09 5.43
N PRO A 6 -10.21 6.52 4.87
CA PRO A 6 -10.92 5.73 3.88
C PRO A 6 -10.09 5.56 2.61
N PHE A 7 -10.05 4.33 2.08
CA PHE A 7 -9.32 4.01 0.84
C PHE A 7 -10.17 4.29 -0.40
N GLY A 8 -9.49 4.53 -1.52
CA GLY A 8 -10.10 4.70 -2.84
C GLY A 8 -10.04 6.12 -3.38
N THR A 9 -10.67 6.29 -4.54
CA THR A 9 -10.71 7.55 -5.28
C THR A 9 -11.99 8.32 -4.97
N ALA A 10 -11.94 9.64 -5.04
CA ALA A 10 -13.13 10.48 -4.92
C ALA A 10 -14.03 10.29 -6.15
N LYS A 11 -15.33 10.06 -5.96
CA LYS A 11 -16.30 10.03 -7.04
C LYS A 11 -16.35 11.42 -7.71
N GLY A 12 -16.17 11.49 -9.03
CA GLY A 12 -16.09 12.73 -9.77
C GLY A 12 -14.66 13.29 -9.96
N GLY A 13 -13.64 12.52 -9.59
CA GLY A 13 -12.23 12.88 -9.79
C GLY A 13 -11.75 14.05 -8.92
N GLU A 14 -10.70 14.76 -9.37
CA GLU A 14 -10.11 15.89 -8.64
C GLU A 14 -11.08 17.06 -8.45
N ALA A 15 -11.96 17.30 -9.43
CA ALA A 15 -12.95 18.37 -9.38
C ALA A 15 -13.96 18.22 -8.22
N SER A 16 -14.11 17.01 -7.66
CA SER A 16 -15.00 16.77 -6.51
C SER A 16 -14.36 17.13 -5.17
N ILE A 17 -13.06 17.43 -5.14
CA ILE A 17 -12.36 17.85 -3.93
C ILE A 17 -12.44 19.37 -3.84
N THR A 18 -13.37 19.85 -3.03
CA THR A 18 -13.65 21.30 -2.86
C THR A 18 -12.77 21.98 -1.80
N ARG A 19 -11.79 21.28 -1.22
CA ARG A 19 -10.89 21.82 -0.19
C ARG A 19 -9.82 22.69 -0.82
N ASP A 20 -9.83 23.98 -0.52
CA ASP A 20 -8.86 24.96 -1.00
C ASP A 20 -7.59 25.03 -0.15
N ASP A 21 -7.61 24.39 1.05
CA ASP A 21 -6.50 24.37 1.98
C ASP A 21 -5.45 23.28 1.69
N LEU A 22 -5.71 22.38 0.74
CA LEU A 22 -4.73 21.36 0.31
C LEU A 22 -3.80 21.95 -0.77
N THR A 23 -2.49 21.84 -0.54
CA THR A 23 -1.47 22.33 -1.47
C THR A 23 -1.49 21.56 -2.79
N TYR A 24 -1.68 20.26 -2.71
CA TYR A 24 -1.68 19.36 -3.87
C TYR A 24 -3.10 18.80 -4.06
N LYS A 25 -3.70 19.08 -5.20
CA LYS A 25 -5.02 18.55 -5.56
C LYS A 25 -4.87 17.12 -6.03
N THR A 26 -5.66 16.19 -5.46
CA THR A 26 -5.63 14.79 -5.81
C THR A 26 -7.00 14.16 -5.61
N SER A 27 -7.41 13.28 -6.54
CA SER A 27 -8.61 12.44 -6.37
C SER A 27 -8.40 11.26 -5.41
N ASN A 28 -7.15 10.93 -5.10
CA ASN A 28 -6.79 9.89 -4.16
C ASN A 28 -7.10 10.35 -2.73
N LYS A 29 -8.08 9.71 -2.09
CA LYS A 29 -8.55 10.07 -0.75
C LYS A 29 -7.44 9.93 0.29
N GLN A 30 -6.62 8.89 0.21
CA GLN A 30 -5.56 8.64 1.17
C GLN A 30 -4.48 9.72 1.12
N LEU A 31 -4.11 10.18 -0.08
CA LEU A 31 -3.17 11.27 -0.26
C LEU A 31 -3.75 12.61 0.24
N ALA A 32 -5.04 12.85 0.02
CA ALA A 32 -5.72 14.03 0.55
C ALA A 32 -5.77 14.02 2.09
N PHE A 33 -6.08 12.87 2.69
CA PHE A 33 -6.07 12.70 4.15
C PHE A 33 -4.67 12.82 4.74
N LEU A 34 -3.65 12.26 4.08
CA LEU A 34 -2.27 12.39 4.53
C LEU A 34 -1.84 13.85 4.60
N GLN A 35 -2.13 14.65 3.54
CA GLN A 35 -1.88 16.09 3.55
C GLN A 35 -2.60 16.78 4.72
N HIS A 36 -3.89 16.49 4.92
CA HIS A 36 -4.66 17.06 6.02
C HIS A 36 -4.02 16.76 7.37
N ILE A 37 -3.59 15.53 7.59
CA ILE A 37 -2.98 15.08 8.86
C ILE A 37 -1.69 15.84 9.13
N TYR A 38 -0.70 15.82 8.22
CA TYR A 38 0.57 16.46 8.51
C TYR A 38 0.49 17.99 8.54
N ARG A 39 -0.47 18.59 7.87
CA ARG A 39 -0.71 20.05 7.92
C ARG A 39 -1.32 20.48 9.26
N THR A 40 -2.24 19.70 9.80
CA THR A 40 -2.94 20.04 11.05
C THR A 40 -2.17 19.69 12.32
N LEU A 41 -1.12 18.86 12.23
CA LEU A 41 -0.23 18.61 13.35
C LEU A 41 0.42 19.90 13.84
N LYS A 42 0.44 20.10 15.14
CA LYS A 42 1.27 21.11 15.79
C LYS A 42 2.74 20.73 15.71
N PRO A 43 3.68 21.69 15.75
CA PRO A 43 5.10 21.40 15.94
C PRO A 43 5.33 20.41 17.10
N GLY A 44 6.12 19.36 16.86
CA GLY A 44 6.33 18.25 17.80
C GLY A 44 5.16 17.27 17.92
N GLY A 45 4.03 17.52 17.24
CA GLY A 45 2.91 16.58 17.17
C GLY A 45 3.26 15.33 16.36
N ARG A 46 2.66 14.19 16.74
CA ARG A 46 2.94 12.88 16.17
C ARG A 46 1.73 12.32 15.45
N ALA A 47 2.00 11.50 14.43
CA ALA A 47 0.97 10.72 13.77
C ALA A 47 1.43 9.29 13.50
N ALA A 48 0.47 8.36 13.55
CA ALA A 48 0.56 7.03 12.96
C ALA A 48 -0.65 6.84 12.05
N VAL A 49 -0.39 6.59 10.76
CA VAL A 49 -1.42 6.60 9.71
C VAL A 49 -1.34 5.32 8.92
N VAL A 50 -2.45 4.58 8.85
CA VAL A 50 -2.58 3.39 8.01
C VAL A 50 -2.86 3.82 6.57
N LEU A 51 -2.03 3.38 5.64
CA LEU A 51 -2.13 3.74 4.22
C LEU A 51 -1.85 2.51 3.34
N PRO A 52 -2.54 2.37 2.19
CA PRO A 52 -2.25 1.32 1.23
C PRO A 52 -0.94 1.60 0.47
N ASP A 53 -0.37 0.56 -0.14
CA ASP A 53 0.93 0.63 -0.81
C ASP A 53 1.01 1.72 -1.89
N ASN A 54 -0.08 1.99 -2.63
CA ASN A 54 -0.07 3.00 -3.70
C ASN A 54 0.39 4.38 -3.23
N VAL A 55 0.10 4.75 -1.98
CA VAL A 55 0.57 6.04 -1.40
C VAL A 55 2.10 6.10 -1.35
N LEU A 56 2.78 4.96 -1.24
CA LEU A 56 4.23 4.90 -1.15
C LEU A 56 4.94 5.14 -2.50
N PHE A 57 4.27 4.86 -3.63
CA PHE A 57 4.91 4.92 -4.95
C PHE A 57 4.13 5.72 -6.02
N GLU A 58 2.88 6.12 -5.78
CA GLU A 58 2.09 6.87 -6.75
C GLU A 58 2.86 8.08 -7.29
N ALA A 59 2.93 8.20 -8.60
CA ALA A 59 3.67 9.27 -9.29
C ALA A 59 2.92 10.61 -9.27
N GLY A 60 3.52 11.65 -9.83
CA GLY A 60 2.93 12.98 -9.91
C GLY A 60 2.64 13.58 -8.54
N GLN A 61 1.40 13.96 -8.28
CA GLN A 61 0.99 14.57 -7.00
C GLN A 61 1.35 13.69 -5.79
N GLY A 62 1.34 12.37 -5.94
CA GLY A 62 1.77 11.44 -4.89
C GLY A 62 3.23 11.65 -4.52
N THR A 63 4.11 11.84 -5.50
CA THR A 63 5.53 12.16 -5.27
C THR A 63 5.70 13.48 -4.54
N ASP A 64 4.99 14.53 -4.97
CA ASP A 64 5.08 15.85 -4.36
C ASP A 64 4.58 15.86 -2.91
N ILE A 65 3.50 15.12 -2.62
CA ILE A 65 2.96 14.97 -1.27
C ILE A 65 3.94 14.21 -0.35
N ARG A 66 4.59 13.14 -0.84
CA ARG A 66 5.60 12.42 -0.05
C ARG A 66 6.82 13.30 0.24
N ARG A 67 7.27 14.08 -0.74
CA ARG A 67 8.37 15.05 -0.58
C ARG A 67 8.01 16.09 0.46
N ASP A 68 6.85 16.72 0.35
CA ASP A 68 6.36 17.73 1.28
C ASP A 68 6.20 17.17 2.72
N LEU A 69 5.69 15.94 2.84
CA LEU A 69 5.66 15.23 4.13
C LEU A 69 7.06 15.09 4.73
N MET A 70 8.04 14.62 3.96
CA MET A 70 9.40 14.39 4.45
C MET A 70 10.17 15.71 4.72
N ASP A 71 9.80 16.78 4.05
CA ASP A 71 10.37 18.12 4.31
C ASP A 71 9.82 18.72 5.60
N LYS A 72 8.54 18.60 5.86
CA LYS A 72 7.85 19.20 7.00
C LYS A 72 7.78 18.34 8.26
N CYS A 73 7.93 17.04 8.07
CA CYS A 73 7.87 16.07 9.16
C CYS A 73 9.08 15.14 9.13
N ASN A 74 9.49 14.68 10.30
CA ASN A 74 10.38 13.53 10.40
C ASN A 74 9.57 12.25 10.24
N LEU A 75 9.52 11.71 9.02
CA LEU A 75 9.01 10.37 8.75
C LEU A 75 10.07 9.37 9.20
N HIS A 76 9.98 8.89 10.42
CA HIS A 76 11.04 8.08 11.04
C HIS A 76 10.83 6.57 10.93
N THR A 77 9.58 6.10 10.69
CA THR A 77 9.31 4.66 10.64
C THR A 77 8.15 4.35 9.70
N ILE A 78 8.32 3.30 8.90
CA ILE A 78 7.27 2.66 8.12
C ILE A 78 7.18 1.20 8.58
N LEU A 79 5.99 0.75 8.98
CA LEU A 79 5.67 -0.64 9.25
C LEU A 79 4.89 -1.21 8.07
N ARG A 80 5.45 -2.16 7.34
CA ARG A 80 4.77 -2.89 6.26
C ARG A 80 3.94 -4.01 6.88
N LEU A 81 2.63 -3.87 6.82
CA LEU A 81 1.69 -4.83 7.42
C LEU A 81 1.46 -6.04 6.52
N PRO A 82 1.22 -7.23 7.09
CA PRO A 82 0.87 -8.42 6.33
C PRO A 82 -0.48 -8.27 5.62
N THR A 83 -0.73 -9.14 4.63
CA THR A 83 -2.01 -9.20 3.91
C THR A 83 -3.11 -9.83 4.77
N GLY A 84 -4.37 -9.52 4.44
CA GLY A 84 -5.55 -10.15 5.02
C GLY A 84 -6.00 -9.59 6.37
N ILE A 85 -5.31 -8.59 6.95
CA ILE A 85 -5.70 -7.97 8.23
C ILE A 85 -6.87 -6.99 8.09
N PHE A 86 -7.15 -6.51 6.88
CA PHE A 86 -8.30 -5.66 6.57
C PHE A 86 -9.30 -6.40 5.69
N TYR A 87 -10.58 -5.97 5.71
CA TYR A 87 -11.67 -6.62 4.96
C TYR A 87 -11.45 -6.65 3.44
N ALA A 88 -10.74 -5.69 2.87
CA ALA A 88 -10.37 -5.72 1.47
C ALA A 88 -9.25 -6.75 1.27
N ALA A 89 -9.62 -7.95 0.86
CA ALA A 89 -8.68 -9.03 0.57
C ALA A 89 -7.63 -8.56 -0.44
N GLY A 90 -6.37 -8.87 -0.16
CA GLY A 90 -5.24 -8.54 -1.04
C GLY A 90 -4.70 -7.11 -0.96
N VAL A 91 -5.36 -6.19 -0.24
CA VAL A 91 -4.81 -4.84 -0.07
C VAL A 91 -3.62 -4.88 0.87
N LYS A 92 -2.47 -4.50 0.33
CA LYS A 92 -1.23 -4.32 1.09
C LYS A 92 -1.24 -2.94 1.74
N THR A 93 -0.99 -2.89 3.05
CA THR A 93 -1.05 -1.65 3.84
C THR A 93 0.22 -1.43 4.64
N ASN A 94 0.43 -0.18 5.03
CA ASN A 94 1.56 0.24 5.85
C ASN A 94 1.08 1.19 6.93
N VAL A 95 1.85 1.30 8.00
CA VAL A 95 1.68 2.38 8.98
C VAL A 95 2.87 3.32 8.86
N LEU A 96 2.60 4.59 8.59
CA LEU A 96 3.59 5.66 8.58
C LEU A 96 3.60 6.35 9.93
N PHE A 97 4.76 6.37 10.58
CA PHE A 97 4.99 7.07 11.85
C PHE A 97 5.83 8.31 11.60
N PHE A 98 5.32 9.46 11.95
CA PHE A 98 6.03 10.72 11.75
C PHE A 98 5.74 11.75 12.82
N THR A 99 6.69 12.66 13.03
CA THR A 99 6.61 13.79 13.94
C THR A 99 6.69 15.09 13.15
N LYS A 100 5.89 16.08 13.48
CA LYS A 100 5.90 17.39 12.83
C LYS A 100 7.14 18.17 13.21
N GLY A 101 7.98 18.49 12.23
CA GLY A 101 9.25 19.18 12.44
C GLY A 101 10.29 18.34 13.16
N THR A 102 11.39 18.98 13.50
CA THR A 102 12.46 18.46 14.35
C THR A 102 12.97 19.60 15.24
N GLU A 103 13.72 19.28 16.29
CA GLU A 103 14.38 20.31 17.14
C GLU A 103 15.35 21.18 16.33
N LYS A 104 15.99 20.59 15.31
CA LYS A 104 16.94 21.27 14.41
C LYS A 104 16.27 22.06 13.29
N ASN A 105 14.99 21.76 13.00
CA ASN A 105 14.21 22.42 11.96
C ASN A 105 12.84 22.85 12.50
N PRO A 106 12.79 23.88 13.37
CA PRO A 106 11.55 24.35 13.98
C PRO A 106 10.63 25.04 12.97
N LYS A 107 11.15 25.53 11.85
CA LYS A 107 10.34 26.16 10.79
C LYS A 107 9.64 25.16 9.89
N GLN A 108 10.12 23.94 9.82
CA GLN A 108 9.49 22.84 9.08
C GLN A 108 9.34 23.14 7.58
N GLU A 109 10.32 23.80 7.01
CA GLU A 109 10.30 24.20 5.61
C GLU A 109 10.82 23.08 4.72
N GLU A 110 11.94 22.48 5.11
CA GLU A 110 12.58 21.39 4.36
C GLU A 110 13.45 20.52 5.26
N GLY A 111 13.73 19.31 4.81
CA GLY A 111 14.78 18.46 5.37
C GLY A 111 14.51 17.91 6.78
N CYS A 112 13.26 17.77 7.21
CA CYS A 112 12.96 17.18 8.52
C CYS A 112 13.28 15.69 8.58
N THR A 113 13.01 14.95 7.50
CA THR A 113 13.35 13.52 7.40
C THR A 113 14.78 13.36 6.90
N GLN A 114 15.61 12.71 7.68
CA GLN A 114 16.98 12.36 7.29
C GLN A 114 17.12 10.87 6.97
N ASN A 115 16.45 10.04 7.75
CA ASN A 115 16.45 8.60 7.60
C ASN A 115 15.05 8.05 7.87
N VAL A 116 14.68 7.01 7.12
CA VAL A 116 13.42 6.28 7.31
C VAL A 116 13.76 4.83 7.65
N TRP A 117 13.29 4.37 8.79
CA TRP A 117 13.34 2.97 9.18
C TRP A 117 12.13 2.23 8.63
N VAL A 118 12.37 1.14 7.93
CA VAL A 118 11.30 0.30 7.39
C VAL A 118 11.33 -1.06 8.08
N TYR A 119 10.22 -1.44 8.70
CA TYR A 119 10.03 -2.77 9.28
C TYR A 119 9.12 -3.60 8.36
N ASP A 120 9.65 -4.71 7.86
CA ASP A 120 8.89 -5.64 7.04
C ASP A 120 8.23 -6.71 7.92
N LEU A 121 6.93 -6.54 8.19
CA LEU A 121 6.09 -7.54 8.85
C LEU A 121 5.25 -8.32 7.82
N ARG A 122 5.59 -8.26 6.55
CA ARG A 122 4.81 -8.84 5.44
C ARG A 122 5.46 -10.10 4.87
N THR A 123 6.74 -10.01 4.52
CA THR A 123 7.48 -11.08 3.85
C THR A 123 7.57 -12.32 4.74
N ASN A 124 7.31 -13.50 4.20
CA ASN A 124 7.28 -14.78 4.93
C ASN A 124 6.32 -14.80 6.13
N MET A 125 5.24 -14.02 6.06
CA MET A 125 4.14 -14.06 7.03
C MET A 125 2.93 -14.74 6.40
N PRO A 126 2.13 -15.48 7.18
CA PRO A 126 0.90 -16.07 6.67
C PRO A 126 -0.08 -14.98 6.22
N SER A 127 -0.94 -15.30 5.27
CA SER A 127 -2.11 -14.44 5.00
C SER A 127 -3.08 -14.55 6.17
N PHE A 128 -3.39 -13.40 6.76
CA PHE A 128 -4.31 -13.33 7.90
C PHE A 128 -5.77 -13.26 7.43
N GLY A 129 -6.69 -13.59 8.32
CA GLY A 129 -8.12 -13.60 8.05
C GLY A 129 -8.91 -14.24 9.18
N LYS A 130 -10.13 -14.69 8.91
CA LYS A 130 -11.00 -15.31 9.94
C LYS A 130 -10.39 -16.57 10.54
N ARG A 131 -9.69 -17.38 9.74
CA ARG A 131 -9.08 -18.65 10.18
C ARG A 131 -7.74 -18.45 10.90
N THR A 132 -7.01 -17.42 10.51
CA THR A 132 -5.71 -17.05 11.07
C THR A 132 -5.78 -15.58 11.47
N PRO A 133 -6.30 -15.27 12.67
CA PRO A 133 -6.50 -13.88 13.08
C PRO A 133 -5.15 -13.20 13.39
N PHE A 134 -5.02 -11.95 12.93
CA PHE A 134 -3.93 -11.09 13.32
C PHE A 134 -4.15 -10.57 14.75
N GLY A 135 -3.14 -10.62 15.57
CA GLY A 135 -3.23 -10.18 16.97
C GLY A 135 -1.97 -9.45 17.44
N ALA A 136 -2.03 -8.88 18.65
CA ALA A 136 -0.94 -8.08 19.23
C ALA A 136 0.39 -8.84 19.31
N GLN A 137 0.35 -10.16 19.49
CA GLN A 137 1.55 -11.00 19.53
C GLN A 137 2.40 -10.90 18.25
N HIS A 138 1.78 -10.63 17.09
CA HIS A 138 2.50 -10.47 15.83
C HIS A 138 3.22 -9.13 15.71
N LEU A 139 2.76 -8.11 16.47
CA LEU A 139 3.40 -6.79 16.52
C LEU A 139 4.55 -6.72 17.51
N LYS A 140 4.64 -7.65 18.45
CA LYS A 140 5.62 -7.61 19.52
C LYS A 140 7.09 -7.49 19.05
N PRO A 141 7.55 -8.23 18.01
CA PRO A 141 8.90 -8.04 17.49
C PRO A 141 9.13 -6.64 16.87
N PHE A 142 8.10 -6.05 16.28
CA PHE A 142 8.17 -4.67 15.81
C PHE A 142 8.24 -3.68 16.98
N GLU A 143 7.43 -3.84 18.01
CA GLU A 143 7.44 -2.99 19.21
C GLU A 143 8.83 -3.00 19.88
N GLU A 144 9.44 -4.17 20.03
CA GLU A 144 10.79 -4.32 20.57
C GLU A 144 11.85 -3.60 19.69
N ALA A 145 11.76 -3.74 18.37
CA ALA A 145 12.66 -3.08 17.44
C ALA A 145 12.44 -1.57 17.34
N TYR A 146 11.20 -1.11 17.49
CA TYR A 146 10.84 0.31 17.47
C TYR A 146 11.36 1.04 18.71
N GLY A 147 11.29 0.39 19.88
CA GLY A 147 11.73 0.90 21.17
C GLY A 147 10.72 1.83 21.84
N ASP A 148 11.11 2.37 23.00
CA ASP A 148 10.21 3.07 23.92
C ASP A 148 9.93 4.54 23.52
N ASP A 149 10.80 5.15 22.70
CA ASP A 149 10.58 6.54 22.30
C ASP A 149 9.56 6.64 21.15
N PRO A 150 8.40 7.22 21.41
CA PRO A 150 7.35 7.36 20.39
C PRO A 150 7.70 8.33 19.25
N ASN A 151 8.79 9.09 19.35
CA ASN A 151 9.32 9.93 18.26
C ASN A 151 10.35 9.19 17.40
N GLY A 152 10.57 7.90 17.67
CA GLY A 152 11.47 7.08 16.89
C GLY A 152 12.97 7.30 17.15
N ASN A 153 13.34 7.88 18.32
CA ASN A 153 14.74 8.16 18.69
C ASN A 153 15.36 7.05 19.55
N SER A 154 14.65 5.96 19.85
CA SER A 154 15.25 4.81 20.52
C SER A 154 16.42 4.26 19.72
N PRO A 155 17.47 3.73 20.35
CA PRO A 155 18.53 3.02 19.65
C PRO A 155 17.95 1.88 18.81
N ARG A 156 18.34 1.82 17.54
CA ARG A 156 17.85 0.84 16.57
C ARG A 156 19.03 0.17 15.87
N ALA A 157 18.89 -1.08 15.55
CA ALA A 157 19.88 -1.85 14.83
C ALA A 157 19.28 -2.50 13.58
N GLU A 158 20.00 -2.43 12.45
CA GLU A 158 19.65 -3.15 11.22
C GLU A 158 19.93 -4.64 11.33
N ASN A 159 20.93 -5.00 12.11
CA ASN A 159 21.39 -6.37 12.22
C ASN A 159 21.08 -6.92 13.61
N VAL A 160 20.17 -7.88 13.65
CA VAL A 160 20.22 -8.89 14.69
C VAL A 160 21.37 -9.82 14.32
N GLU A 161 22.27 -10.10 15.24
CA GLU A 161 23.46 -10.93 15.01
C GLU A 161 23.09 -12.21 14.23
N GLY A 162 23.70 -12.42 13.07
CA GLY A 162 23.47 -13.58 12.21
C GLY A 162 22.40 -13.44 11.12
N ILE A 163 21.67 -12.33 11.03
CA ILE A 163 20.58 -12.16 10.03
C ILE A 163 21.00 -11.26 8.87
N GLY A 164 21.98 -10.37 9.04
CA GLY A 164 22.56 -9.54 7.99
C GLY A 164 21.52 -8.82 7.12
N GLU A 165 21.62 -8.98 5.80
CA GLU A 165 20.67 -8.39 4.83
C GLU A 165 19.23 -8.89 5.00
N LEU A 166 19.02 -9.96 5.74
CA LEU A 166 17.71 -10.54 6.00
C LEU A 166 17.00 -9.90 7.22
N SER A 167 17.61 -8.90 7.85
CA SER A 167 16.92 -8.17 8.92
C SER A 167 15.60 -7.59 8.44
N ARG A 168 14.54 -7.79 9.23
CA ARG A 168 13.21 -7.20 8.98
C ARG A 168 13.18 -5.69 9.17
N PHE A 169 14.18 -5.11 9.82
CA PHE A 169 14.25 -3.70 10.15
C PHE A 169 15.51 -3.08 9.54
N ARG A 170 15.33 -2.17 8.58
CA ARG A 170 16.43 -1.50 7.88
C ARG A 170 16.20 0.00 7.78
N VAL A 171 17.31 0.74 7.74
CA VAL A 171 17.30 2.18 7.56
C VAL A 171 17.65 2.56 6.11
N PHE A 172 16.97 3.60 5.61
CA PHE A 172 17.21 4.19 4.30
C PHE A 172 17.37 5.70 4.47
N SER A 173 18.47 6.22 3.92
CA SER A 173 18.72 7.66 3.98
C SER A 173 17.75 8.43 3.06
N ARG A 174 17.54 9.70 3.37
CA ARG A 174 16.74 10.60 2.51
C ARG A 174 17.31 10.68 1.09
N GLU A 175 18.63 10.55 0.94
CA GLU A 175 19.29 10.56 -0.36
C GLU A 175 18.95 9.29 -1.18
N GLN A 176 19.05 8.11 -0.59
CA GLN A 176 18.64 6.86 -1.23
C GLN A 176 17.17 6.89 -1.67
N ILE A 177 16.29 7.48 -0.86
CA ILE A 177 14.87 7.64 -1.20
C ILE A 177 14.71 8.61 -2.38
N ARG A 178 15.48 9.70 -2.42
CA ARG A 178 15.47 10.67 -3.51
C ARG A 178 15.93 10.05 -4.84
N GLU A 179 16.99 9.25 -4.83
CA GLU A 179 17.47 8.51 -6.00
C GLU A 179 16.41 7.56 -6.57
N ARG A 180 15.48 7.10 -5.75
CA ARG A 180 14.32 6.27 -6.15
C ARG A 180 13.09 7.11 -6.56
N GLY A 181 13.25 8.40 -6.86
CA GLY A 181 12.14 9.29 -7.21
C GLY A 181 11.17 9.56 -6.05
N ASP A 182 11.69 9.62 -4.84
CA ASP A 182 10.91 9.78 -3.60
C ASP A 182 9.88 8.66 -3.36
N SER A 183 10.14 7.47 -3.92
CA SER A 183 9.35 6.27 -3.62
C SER A 183 9.74 5.70 -2.26
N LEU A 184 8.72 5.43 -1.45
CA LEU A 184 8.82 4.80 -0.13
C LEU A 184 8.45 3.30 -0.18
N ASP A 185 8.12 2.77 -1.35
CA ASP A 185 7.90 1.33 -1.54
C ASP A 185 9.26 0.63 -1.67
N ILE A 186 9.84 0.31 -0.53
CA ILE A 186 11.16 -0.29 -0.41
C ILE A 186 10.99 -1.71 0.11
N SER A 187 11.50 -2.68 -0.65
CA SER A 187 11.57 -4.08 -0.24
C SER A 187 12.95 -4.64 -0.51
N TRP A 188 13.43 -5.49 0.38
CA TRP A 188 14.74 -6.16 0.30
C TRP A 188 14.65 -7.63 0.69
N LEU A 189 13.57 -8.04 1.35
CA LEU A 189 13.30 -9.44 1.66
C LEU A 189 12.56 -10.08 0.49
N LYS A 190 12.87 -11.34 0.24
CA LYS A 190 12.12 -12.19 -0.69
C LYS A 190 11.30 -13.22 0.10
N ASP A 191 10.11 -13.51 -0.36
CA ASP A 191 9.35 -14.64 0.17
C ASP A 191 10.12 -15.94 -0.11
N ALA A 192 10.10 -16.85 0.85
CA ALA A 192 10.80 -18.14 0.75
C ALA A 192 10.31 -18.96 -0.48
N ASP A 193 9.05 -18.76 -0.85
CA ASP A 193 8.42 -19.39 -2.00
C ASP A 193 8.56 -18.57 -3.29
N SER A 194 9.25 -17.41 -3.25
CA SER A 194 9.48 -16.62 -4.47
C SER A 194 10.50 -17.33 -5.35
N LEU A 195 10.10 -17.65 -6.57
CA LEU A 195 11.02 -18.14 -7.60
C LEU A 195 12.08 -17.07 -7.87
N ASP A 196 13.34 -17.46 -8.02
CA ASP A 196 14.36 -16.56 -8.50
C ASP A 196 13.98 -16.09 -9.93
N ALA A 197 14.37 -14.87 -10.27
CA ALA A 197 14.04 -14.31 -11.60
C ALA A 197 14.54 -15.20 -12.77
N ALA A 198 15.56 -16.04 -12.50
CA ALA A 198 16.07 -17.02 -13.44
C ALA A 198 15.17 -18.26 -13.59
N ASP A 199 14.34 -18.53 -12.60
CA ASP A 199 13.43 -19.69 -12.55
C ASP A 199 11.99 -19.31 -12.90
N LEU A 200 11.72 -18.02 -13.17
CA LEU A 200 10.40 -17.58 -13.62
C LEU A 200 10.11 -18.11 -15.03
N PRO A 201 8.91 -18.67 -15.26
CA PRO A 201 8.45 -18.99 -16.62
C PRO A 201 8.50 -17.75 -17.52
N ALA A 202 8.58 -17.99 -18.84
CA ALA A 202 8.52 -16.90 -19.80
C ALA A 202 7.26 -16.03 -19.58
N PRO A 203 7.33 -14.70 -19.79
CA PRO A 203 6.21 -13.78 -19.53
C PRO A 203 4.89 -14.21 -20.21
N GLU A 204 4.96 -14.83 -21.41
CA GLU A 204 3.81 -15.32 -22.13
C GLU A 204 3.17 -16.55 -21.47
N VAL A 205 3.95 -17.37 -20.77
CA VAL A 205 3.45 -18.52 -19.98
C VAL A 205 2.71 -18.00 -18.75
N LEU A 206 3.32 -17.06 -18.01
CA LEU A 206 2.70 -16.43 -16.84
C LEU A 206 1.41 -15.68 -17.21
N ALA A 207 1.41 -14.99 -18.35
CA ALA A 207 0.21 -14.34 -18.86
C ALA A 207 -0.89 -15.35 -19.21
N GLY A 208 -0.53 -16.48 -19.83
CA GLY A 208 -1.45 -17.56 -20.12
C GLY A 208 -2.06 -18.20 -18.87
N GLU A 209 -1.26 -18.46 -17.85
CA GLU A 209 -1.71 -18.97 -16.55
C GLU A 209 -2.65 -17.99 -15.86
N ALA A 210 -2.29 -16.71 -15.80
CA ALA A 210 -3.14 -15.66 -15.22
C ALA A 210 -4.49 -15.53 -15.96
N MET A 211 -4.50 -15.63 -17.28
CA MET A 211 -5.74 -15.66 -18.08
C MET A 211 -6.59 -16.89 -17.79
N ALA A 212 -5.99 -18.05 -17.60
CA ALA A 212 -6.71 -19.27 -17.25
C ALA A 212 -7.37 -19.15 -15.87
N GLU A 213 -6.65 -18.67 -14.85
CA GLU A 213 -7.19 -18.44 -13.51
C GLU A 213 -8.33 -17.41 -13.50
N LEU A 214 -8.19 -16.31 -14.26
CA LEU A 214 -9.25 -15.31 -14.40
C LEU A 214 -10.50 -15.91 -15.06
N THR A 215 -10.32 -16.78 -16.07
CA THR A 215 -11.43 -17.43 -16.75
C THR A 215 -12.18 -18.39 -15.82
N GLU A 216 -11.45 -19.16 -15.01
CA GLU A 216 -12.03 -20.04 -13.99
C GLU A 216 -12.81 -19.24 -12.93
N ALA A 217 -12.22 -18.17 -12.40
CA ALA A 217 -12.88 -17.30 -11.44
C ALA A 217 -14.16 -16.65 -11.99
N LEU A 218 -14.15 -16.24 -13.27
CA LEU A 218 -15.33 -15.73 -13.96
C LEU A 218 -16.42 -16.80 -14.10
N HIS A 219 -16.03 -18.03 -14.39
CA HIS A 219 -16.96 -19.15 -14.51
C HIS A 219 -17.64 -19.46 -13.15
N GLU A 220 -16.86 -19.50 -12.07
CA GLU A 220 -17.40 -19.69 -10.72
C GLU A 220 -18.38 -18.58 -10.30
N LEU A 221 -18.06 -17.31 -10.60
CA LEU A 221 -18.95 -16.19 -10.36
C LEU A 221 -20.24 -16.30 -11.18
N GLU A 222 -20.15 -16.73 -12.42
CA GLU A 222 -21.30 -16.94 -13.29
C GLU A 222 -22.25 -18.01 -12.71
N GLU A 223 -21.71 -19.14 -12.28
CA GLU A 223 -22.48 -20.22 -11.66
C GLU A 223 -23.15 -19.74 -10.34
N LEU A 224 -22.43 -18.96 -9.54
CA LEU A 224 -22.98 -18.36 -8.32
C LEU A 224 -24.13 -17.40 -8.64
N MET A 225 -23.99 -16.53 -9.64
CA MET A 225 -25.05 -15.59 -10.03
C MET A 225 -26.27 -16.30 -10.60
N LYS A 226 -26.08 -17.35 -11.39
CA LYS A 226 -27.18 -18.22 -11.86
C LYS A 226 -27.92 -18.86 -10.69
N ALA A 227 -27.19 -19.38 -9.70
CA ALA A 227 -27.77 -19.96 -8.49
C ALA A 227 -28.56 -18.96 -7.64
N LEU A 228 -28.20 -17.67 -7.70
CA LEU A 228 -28.91 -16.57 -7.05
C LEU A 228 -30.09 -16.03 -7.88
N GLY A 229 -30.36 -16.58 -9.06
CA GLY A 229 -31.46 -16.16 -9.93
C GLY A 229 -31.17 -14.92 -10.80
N ALA A 230 -29.90 -14.51 -10.91
CA ALA A 230 -29.45 -13.33 -11.66
C ALA A 230 -28.87 -13.72 -13.05
N GLY A 231 -29.47 -14.66 -13.73
CA GLY A 231 -29.00 -15.17 -15.03
C GLY A 231 -29.02 -14.11 -16.16
N ASP A 232 -30.00 -13.25 -16.17
CA ASP A 232 -30.13 -12.20 -17.19
C ASP A 232 -29.04 -11.13 -17.05
N GLU A 233 -28.67 -10.78 -15.80
CA GLU A 233 -27.57 -9.84 -15.52
C GLU A 233 -26.21 -10.42 -15.95
N VAL A 234 -26.02 -11.73 -15.80
CA VAL A 234 -24.82 -12.43 -16.29
C VAL A 234 -24.69 -12.32 -17.80
N ALA A 235 -25.79 -12.54 -18.54
CA ALA A 235 -25.79 -12.41 -19.99
C ALA A 235 -25.45 -10.98 -20.45
N ALA A 236 -26.03 -9.98 -19.80
CA ALA A 236 -25.73 -8.57 -20.08
C ALA A 236 -24.26 -8.21 -19.80
N GLN A 237 -23.68 -8.68 -18.69
CA GLN A 237 -22.29 -8.46 -18.35
C GLN A 237 -21.32 -9.16 -19.33
N LYS A 238 -21.63 -10.37 -19.79
CA LYS A 238 -20.85 -11.05 -20.83
C LYS A 238 -20.80 -10.27 -22.13
N GLN A 239 -21.95 -9.75 -22.58
CA GLN A 239 -21.99 -8.91 -23.78
C GLN A 239 -21.14 -7.66 -23.62
N LEU A 240 -21.22 -7.00 -22.47
CA LEU A 240 -20.42 -5.81 -22.20
C LEU A 240 -18.91 -6.12 -22.19
N MET A 241 -18.51 -7.21 -21.55
CA MET A 241 -17.11 -7.65 -21.54
C MET A 241 -16.61 -8.01 -22.93
N ALA A 242 -17.38 -8.75 -23.71
CA ALA A 242 -17.03 -9.09 -25.09
C ALA A 242 -16.85 -7.83 -25.95
N GLN A 243 -17.69 -6.83 -25.77
CA GLN A 243 -17.61 -5.55 -26.46
C GLN A 243 -16.37 -4.75 -26.07
N VAL A 244 -16.04 -4.70 -24.77
CA VAL A 244 -14.85 -3.99 -24.24
C VAL A 244 -13.56 -4.69 -24.69
N MET A 245 -13.56 -6.02 -24.79
CA MET A 245 -12.40 -6.82 -25.21
C MET A 245 -12.27 -6.92 -26.74
N GLY A 246 -13.19 -6.33 -27.51
CA GLY A 246 -13.19 -6.38 -28.97
C GLY A 246 -13.44 -7.79 -29.54
N LEU A 247 -14.06 -8.69 -28.75
CA LEU A 247 -14.44 -10.02 -29.16
C LEU A 247 -15.81 -9.93 -29.88
N ALA A 248 -15.89 -10.47 -31.08
CA ALA A 248 -17.17 -10.57 -31.80
C ALA A 248 -18.14 -11.44 -31.01
N VAL A 249 -19.34 -10.90 -30.71
CA VAL A 249 -20.44 -11.68 -30.14
C VAL A 249 -20.90 -12.66 -31.25
N VAL A 250 -20.62 -13.93 -31.09
CA VAL A 250 -21.24 -14.96 -31.95
C VAL A 250 -22.68 -15.06 -31.46
N GLU A 251 -23.60 -14.42 -32.19
CA GLU A 251 -25.02 -14.67 -32.06
C GLU A 251 -25.24 -16.16 -32.43
N GLY A 252 -25.57 -16.97 -31.43
CA GLY A 252 -26.03 -18.31 -31.65
C GLY A 252 -27.38 -18.25 -32.40
N ASN A 253 -27.37 -18.47 -33.70
CA ASN A 253 -28.59 -18.73 -34.41
C ASN A 253 -29.22 -20.00 -33.82
N GLY A 254 -30.31 -19.78 -33.07
CA GLY A 254 -31.26 -20.83 -32.78
C GLY A 254 -32.04 -21.13 -34.08
N ASP A 255 -31.66 -22.16 -34.78
CA ASP A 255 -32.50 -22.79 -35.77
C ASP A 255 -33.29 -23.92 -35.13
N GLU A 256 -34.62 -23.79 -35.24
CA GLU A 256 -35.76 -24.72 -35.25
C GLU A 256 -35.75 -25.96 -34.32
#